data_cd2c4669b01b4446249bbeb6c92f0f6d
#
_entry.id   cd2c4669b01b4446249bbeb6c92f0f6d
#
_cell.length_a   1.000
_cell.length_b   1.000
_cell.length_c   1.000
_cell.angle_alpha   90.00
_cell.angle_beta   90.00
_cell.angle_gamma   90.00
#
_symmetry.space_group_name_H-M   'P 1'
#
loop_
_entity.id
_entity.type
_entity.pdbx_description
1 polymer ?
#
loop_
_entity_poly.entity_id
_entity_poly.type
_entity_poly.pdbx_seq_one_letter_code
_entity_poly.pdbx_strand_id
1 'polypeptide(L)'
;MRRIRLLSELVAWFLLASQTFTSSSAARAQDQAQPAKRTETEGAGPDSAFGEVRRLSRQGKYDEALAQLQDLAAKQVVLKGLSHQFGVTYFKKADYRKAVESFKKALEEDPEDNEAIQLMGLSYYLAGKSAEAIGPLEKVQTWYATANLDAAYILGICYMQTKDYPSARKAFAKMFDVPADSAASYLFTARMLLRQDFAPIAEEYAKKAVELDPKLPRVHMLLGEIYLYKSRVPEAIEQFQKELELNPGEAAVYYKLADAYSRLQKYEEAERLLQRSIWLDATSTGPYILMGKVLEKKGETALAVRALQRAIAMDPNNPMPHHLLGQAYREIGRTEEAERELKLAEQLQIHQDAKP
;
A
#
# COMPACT_ATOMS: atom_id res chain seq x y z
N MET A 1 3.45 7.26 -11.78
CA MET A 1 4.59 6.51 -11.23
C MET A 1 4.39 6.06 -9.77
N ARG A 2 3.75 6.83 -8.85
CA ARG A 2 3.43 6.34 -7.47
C ARG A 2 2.57 5.07 -7.40
N ARG A 3 1.75 4.76 -8.40
CA ARG A 3 0.89 3.55 -8.45
C ARG A 3 1.67 2.23 -8.54
N ILE A 4 2.85 2.22 -9.15
CA ILE A 4 3.65 1.02 -9.39
C ILE A 4 4.38 0.59 -8.11
N ARG A 5 4.76 1.53 -7.23
CA ARG A 5 5.56 1.28 -6.02
C ARG A 5 4.83 0.52 -4.91
N LEU A 6 3.54 0.79 -4.73
CA LEU A 6 2.68 0.01 -3.80
C LEU A 6 2.39 -1.39 -4.34
N LEU A 7 2.44 -1.56 -5.65
CA LEU A 7 2.14 -2.81 -6.35
C LEU A 7 3.29 -3.82 -6.27
N SER A 8 4.55 -3.37 -6.34
CA SER A 8 5.70 -4.27 -6.26
C SER A 8 5.88 -4.88 -4.87
N GLU A 9 5.59 -4.13 -3.81
CA GLU A 9 5.63 -4.63 -2.44
C GLU A 9 4.46 -5.58 -2.13
N LEU A 10 3.25 -5.29 -2.64
CA LEU A 10 2.08 -6.18 -2.50
C LEU A 10 2.25 -7.49 -3.29
N VAL A 11 2.81 -7.43 -4.50
CA VAL A 11 3.08 -8.63 -5.32
C VAL A 11 4.20 -9.49 -4.69
N ALA A 12 5.24 -8.88 -4.11
CA ALA A 12 6.29 -9.59 -3.39
C ALA A 12 5.74 -10.27 -2.12
N TRP A 13 4.85 -9.61 -1.40
CA TRP A 13 4.17 -10.19 -0.22
C TRP A 13 3.22 -11.33 -0.60
N PHE A 14 2.49 -11.20 -1.70
CA PHE A 14 1.59 -12.23 -2.22
C PHE A 14 2.33 -13.50 -2.66
N LEU A 15 3.51 -13.36 -3.26
CA LEU A 15 4.37 -14.48 -3.65
C LEU A 15 4.99 -15.20 -2.44
N LEU A 16 5.21 -14.51 -1.33
CA LEU A 16 5.66 -15.09 -0.06
C LEU A 16 4.53 -15.80 0.69
N ALA A 17 3.31 -15.25 0.69
CA ALA A 17 2.16 -15.84 1.37
C ALA A 17 1.71 -17.16 0.72
N SER A 18 1.81 -17.30 -0.61
CA SER A 18 1.48 -18.56 -1.29
C SER A 18 2.45 -19.70 -0.97
N GLN A 19 3.67 -19.41 -0.51
CA GLN A 19 4.65 -20.44 -0.12
C GLN A 19 4.45 -20.96 1.31
N THR A 20 3.80 -20.19 2.19
CA THR A 20 3.55 -20.62 3.58
C THR A 20 2.26 -21.40 3.75
N PHE A 21 1.33 -21.31 2.81
CA PHE A 21 0.01 -21.99 2.91
C PHE A 21 0.03 -23.47 2.53
N THR A 22 1.02 -23.95 1.78
CA THR A 22 1.14 -25.37 1.43
C THR A 22 1.77 -26.23 2.54
N SER A 23 2.37 -25.64 3.57
CA SER A 23 3.07 -26.37 4.64
C SER A 23 2.29 -26.50 5.95
N SER A 24 1.24 -25.69 6.18
CA SER A 24 0.54 -25.67 7.49
C SER A 24 -0.67 -26.59 7.61
N SER A 25 -1.31 -27.00 6.51
CA SER A 25 -2.42 -27.96 6.55
C SER A 25 -1.98 -29.45 6.54
N ALA A 26 -0.74 -29.73 6.17
CA ALA A 26 -0.18 -31.07 6.16
C ALA A 26 0.41 -31.53 7.53
N ALA A 27 0.70 -30.59 8.44
CA ALA A 27 1.38 -30.90 9.70
C ALA A 27 0.46 -31.33 10.86
N ARG A 28 -0.86 -31.31 10.69
CA ARG A 28 -1.83 -31.72 11.75
C ARG A 28 -2.49 -33.07 11.56
N ALA A 29 -2.17 -33.81 10.48
CA ALA A 29 -2.73 -35.12 10.19
C ALA A 29 -1.71 -36.26 10.20
N GLN A 30 -0.50 -36.05 10.71
CA GLN A 30 0.55 -37.08 10.79
C GLN A 30 0.95 -37.45 12.22
N ASP A 31 -0.02 -37.87 13.02
CA ASP A 31 0.30 -38.69 14.18
C ASP A 31 -0.73 -39.83 14.28
N GLN A 32 -0.46 -40.92 13.63
CA GLN A 32 -0.89 -42.31 13.76
C GLN A 32 -1.12 -42.99 12.39
N ALA A 33 -0.07 -43.45 11.75
CA ALA A 33 -0.09 -44.66 10.94
C ALA A 33 1.33 -45.14 10.58
N GLN A 34 1.63 -46.40 10.91
CA GLN A 34 2.88 -47.07 10.59
C GLN A 34 3.09 -47.21 9.07
N PRO A 35 4.34 -47.27 8.57
CA PRO A 35 4.62 -47.30 7.14
C PRO A 35 4.40 -48.64 6.52
N ALA A 36 3.39 -48.76 5.66
CA ALA A 36 3.30 -49.84 4.70
C ALA A 36 4.25 -49.56 3.51
N LYS A 37 5.14 -50.49 3.19
CA LYS A 37 5.99 -50.46 2.00
C LYS A 37 5.14 -50.28 0.73
N ARG A 38 5.29 -49.15 0.07
CA ARG A 38 4.78 -48.94 -1.29
C ARG A 38 5.91 -49.22 -2.28
N THR A 39 5.71 -50.23 -3.07
CA THR A 39 6.46 -50.52 -4.29
C THR A 39 6.26 -49.37 -5.29
N GLU A 40 7.41 -48.84 -5.75
CA GLU A 40 7.48 -47.86 -6.85
C GLU A 40 6.91 -48.52 -8.14
N THR A 41 5.79 -47.96 -8.60
CA THR A 41 5.38 -48.10 -10.01
C THR A 41 5.26 -46.70 -10.57
N GLU A 42 6.13 -46.42 -11.55
CA GLU A 42 6.20 -45.19 -12.32
C GLU A 42 4.83 -44.87 -12.96
N GLY A 43 4.20 -43.82 -12.48
CA GLY A 43 3.17 -43.06 -13.13
C GLY A 43 3.43 -41.60 -12.87
N ALA A 44 4.06 -40.92 -13.82
CA ALA A 44 4.31 -39.49 -13.72
C ALA A 44 2.98 -38.74 -13.62
N GLY A 45 2.54 -38.41 -12.40
CA GLY A 45 1.37 -37.58 -12.17
C GLY A 45 1.58 -36.17 -12.75
N PRO A 46 0.51 -35.38 -12.98
CA PRO A 46 0.57 -34.04 -13.57
C PRO A 46 1.54 -33.10 -12.83
N ASP A 47 1.82 -33.38 -11.57
CA ASP A 47 2.80 -32.62 -10.77
C ASP A 47 4.26 -32.79 -11.23
N SER A 48 4.63 -33.90 -11.83
CA SER A 48 5.99 -34.10 -12.36
C SER A 48 6.18 -33.40 -13.72
N ALA A 49 5.10 -33.32 -14.55
CA ALA A 49 5.17 -32.71 -15.88
C ALA A 49 5.50 -31.20 -15.83
N PHE A 50 5.05 -30.48 -14.80
CA PHE A 50 5.31 -29.06 -14.64
C PHE A 50 6.45 -28.74 -13.68
N GLY A 51 7.19 -29.72 -13.19
CA GLY A 51 8.29 -29.53 -12.24
C GLY A 51 9.36 -28.57 -12.75
N GLU A 52 9.79 -28.75 -14.01
CA GLU A 52 10.78 -27.89 -14.67
C GLU A 52 10.23 -26.45 -14.91
N VAL A 53 8.99 -26.32 -15.34
CA VAL A 53 8.31 -25.03 -15.51
C VAL A 53 8.30 -24.25 -14.20
N ARG A 54 7.93 -24.91 -13.10
CA ARG A 54 7.92 -24.29 -11.76
C ARG A 54 9.32 -23.89 -11.31
N ARG A 55 10.35 -24.71 -11.60
CA ARG A 55 11.74 -24.43 -11.29
C ARG A 55 12.24 -23.17 -12.03
N LEU A 56 12.02 -23.11 -13.35
CA LEU A 56 12.38 -21.96 -14.18
C LEU A 56 11.66 -20.68 -13.73
N SER A 57 10.35 -20.79 -13.43
CA SER A 57 9.56 -19.65 -12.94
C SER A 57 10.05 -19.14 -11.58
N ARG A 58 10.54 -20.01 -10.68
CA ARG A 58 11.17 -19.60 -9.40
C ARG A 58 12.49 -18.87 -9.60
N GLN A 59 13.22 -19.19 -10.68
CA GLN A 59 14.47 -18.53 -11.06
C GLN A 59 14.26 -17.22 -11.84
N GLY A 60 13.02 -16.82 -12.09
CA GLY A 60 12.70 -15.65 -12.92
C GLY A 60 12.88 -15.86 -14.42
N LYS A 61 13.15 -17.09 -14.87
CA LYS A 61 13.36 -17.48 -16.27
C LYS A 61 12.03 -17.75 -16.97
N TYR A 62 11.19 -16.74 -17.05
CA TYR A 62 9.79 -16.89 -17.51
C TYR A 62 9.69 -17.26 -18.99
N ASP A 63 10.61 -16.77 -19.84
CA ASP A 63 10.58 -17.10 -21.27
C ASP A 63 10.95 -18.56 -21.52
N GLU A 64 11.94 -19.08 -20.77
CA GLU A 64 12.30 -20.51 -20.82
C GLU A 64 11.13 -21.38 -20.30
N ALA A 65 10.46 -20.95 -19.23
CA ALA A 65 9.29 -21.63 -18.70
C ALA A 65 8.12 -21.68 -19.70
N LEU A 66 7.87 -20.56 -20.41
CA LEU A 66 6.85 -20.49 -21.46
C LEU A 66 7.18 -21.37 -22.64
N ALA A 67 8.45 -21.45 -23.07
CA ALA A 67 8.90 -22.36 -24.13
C ALA A 67 8.63 -23.83 -23.74
N GLN A 68 8.94 -24.23 -22.51
CA GLN A 68 8.63 -25.56 -22.00
C GLN A 68 7.13 -25.87 -22.02
N LEU A 69 6.28 -24.89 -21.62
CA LEU A 69 4.83 -25.05 -21.70
C LEU A 69 4.32 -25.20 -23.15
N GLN A 70 4.93 -24.47 -24.10
CA GLN A 70 4.62 -24.59 -25.52
C GLN A 70 5.03 -25.97 -26.08
N ASP A 71 6.18 -26.50 -25.69
CA ASP A 71 6.64 -27.84 -26.06
C ASP A 71 5.70 -28.92 -25.51
N LEU A 72 5.22 -28.75 -24.26
CA LEU A 72 4.22 -29.66 -23.67
C LEU A 72 2.90 -29.61 -24.45
N ALA A 73 2.43 -28.41 -24.83
CA ALA A 73 1.24 -28.22 -25.62
C ALA A 73 1.34 -28.87 -27.00
N ALA A 74 2.53 -28.78 -27.65
CA ALA A 74 2.77 -29.34 -28.98
C ALA A 74 2.73 -30.89 -29.02
N LYS A 75 2.95 -31.56 -27.89
CA LYS A 75 2.91 -33.04 -27.80
C LYS A 75 1.51 -33.64 -27.87
N GLN A 76 0.46 -32.82 -28.07
CA GLN A 76 -0.93 -33.19 -28.19
C GLN A 76 -1.46 -34.08 -27.04
N VAL A 77 -0.79 -34.12 -25.90
CA VAL A 77 -1.28 -34.81 -24.70
C VAL A 77 -2.14 -33.80 -23.95
N VAL A 78 -3.38 -34.14 -23.67
CA VAL A 78 -4.27 -33.34 -22.83
C VAL A 78 -3.72 -33.33 -21.40
N LEU A 79 -2.94 -32.35 -21.09
CA LEU A 79 -2.37 -32.15 -19.74
C LEU A 79 -3.30 -31.26 -18.94
N LYS A 80 -4.02 -31.82 -17.97
CA LYS A 80 -4.86 -31.05 -17.05
C LYS A 80 -3.99 -29.99 -16.34
N GLY A 81 -4.49 -28.77 -16.33
CA GLY A 81 -3.80 -27.62 -15.68
C GLY A 81 -2.73 -26.93 -16.55
N LEU A 82 -2.58 -27.29 -17.83
CA LEU A 82 -1.64 -26.62 -18.72
C LEU A 82 -1.98 -25.13 -18.88
N SER A 83 -3.25 -24.80 -19.11
CA SER A 83 -3.73 -23.42 -19.21
C SER A 83 -3.50 -22.63 -17.91
N HIS A 84 -3.68 -23.29 -16.76
CA HIS A 84 -3.37 -22.73 -15.45
C HIS A 84 -1.88 -22.35 -15.35
N GLN A 85 -0.96 -23.25 -15.70
CA GLN A 85 0.49 -22.99 -15.62
C GLN A 85 0.92 -21.87 -16.59
N PHE A 86 0.35 -21.76 -17.77
CA PHE A 86 0.53 -20.61 -18.65
C PHE A 86 0.10 -19.32 -17.95
N GLY A 87 -1.08 -19.31 -17.33
CA GLY A 87 -1.61 -18.15 -16.60
C GLY A 87 -0.68 -17.69 -15.48
N VAL A 88 -0.24 -18.63 -14.64
CA VAL A 88 0.70 -18.35 -13.54
C VAL A 88 2.03 -17.81 -14.06
N THR A 89 2.56 -18.37 -15.15
CA THR A 89 3.86 -17.93 -15.72
C THR A 89 3.74 -16.54 -16.33
N TYR A 90 2.68 -16.26 -17.09
CA TYR A 90 2.42 -14.91 -17.61
C TYR A 90 2.18 -13.90 -16.50
N PHE A 91 1.45 -14.26 -15.44
CA PHE A 91 1.25 -13.40 -14.27
C PHE A 91 2.60 -13.00 -13.63
N LYS A 92 3.47 -13.97 -13.38
CA LYS A 92 4.82 -13.72 -12.83
C LYS A 92 5.70 -12.89 -13.75
N LYS A 93 5.53 -13.04 -15.07
CA LYS A 93 6.20 -12.23 -16.10
C LYS A 93 5.62 -10.82 -16.21
N ALA A 94 4.54 -10.49 -15.48
CA ALA A 94 3.77 -9.24 -15.58
C ALA A 94 3.07 -9.02 -16.95
N ASP A 95 2.89 -10.09 -17.76
CA ASP A 95 2.04 -10.05 -18.95
C ASP A 95 0.58 -10.38 -18.54
N TYR A 96 -0.04 -9.44 -17.87
CA TYR A 96 -1.36 -9.64 -17.24
C TYR A 96 -2.46 -9.91 -18.27
N ARG A 97 -2.33 -9.40 -19.51
CA ARG A 97 -3.30 -9.67 -20.56
C ARG A 97 -3.31 -11.15 -20.94
N LYS A 98 -2.12 -11.73 -21.21
CA LYS A 98 -1.99 -13.15 -21.54
C LYS A 98 -2.30 -14.04 -20.33
N ALA A 99 -1.99 -13.58 -19.11
CA ALA A 99 -2.39 -14.27 -17.89
C ALA A 99 -3.92 -14.43 -17.82
N VAL A 100 -4.69 -13.35 -18.04
CA VAL A 100 -6.16 -13.43 -18.07
C VAL A 100 -6.68 -14.39 -19.15
N GLU A 101 -6.14 -14.33 -20.37
CA GLU A 101 -6.52 -15.22 -21.46
C GLU A 101 -6.28 -16.69 -21.10
N SER A 102 -5.15 -16.98 -20.43
CA SER A 102 -4.80 -18.34 -20.00
C SER A 102 -5.67 -18.80 -18.83
N PHE A 103 -5.93 -17.95 -17.85
CA PHE A 103 -6.81 -18.30 -16.73
C PHE A 103 -8.26 -18.51 -17.17
N LYS A 104 -8.76 -17.77 -18.16
CA LYS A 104 -10.09 -18.06 -18.74
C LYS A 104 -10.17 -19.48 -19.29
N LYS A 105 -9.15 -19.94 -20.05
CA LYS A 105 -9.08 -21.31 -20.55
C LYS A 105 -8.97 -22.32 -19.40
N ALA A 106 -8.19 -22.01 -18.36
CA ALA A 106 -8.09 -22.88 -17.19
C ALA A 106 -9.46 -23.05 -16.49
N LEU A 107 -10.26 -21.99 -16.42
CA LEU A 107 -11.60 -22.02 -15.82
C LEU A 107 -12.66 -22.67 -16.73
N GLU A 108 -12.43 -22.76 -18.04
CA GLU A 108 -13.22 -23.61 -18.94
C GLU A 108 -12.96 -25.12 -18.68
N GLU A 109 -11.70 -25.45 -18.30
CA GLU A 109 -11.29 -26.83 -17.96
C GLU A 109 -11.67 -27.20 -16.51
N ASP A 110 -11.56 -26.27 -15.57
CA ASP A 110 -11.88 -26.46 -14.15
C ASP A 110 -12.49 -25.17 -13.57
N PRO A 111 -13.81 -25.03 -13.53
CA PRO A 111 -14.51 -23.84 -13.04
C PRO A 111 -14.29 -23.55 -11.55
N GLU A 112 -13.80 -24.54 -10.78
CA GLU A 112 -13.51 -24.44 -9.34
C GLU A 112 -12.01 -24.22 -9.05
N ASP A 113 -11.20 -23.90 -10.06
CA ASP A 113 -9.79 -23.53 -9.88
C ASP A 113 -9.68 -22.20 -9.17
N ASN A 114 -9.62 -22.26 -7.84
CA ASN A 114 -9.60 -21.10 -6.97
C ASN A 114 -8.36 -20.23 -7.18
N GLU A 115 -7.19 -20.81 -7.48
CA GLU A 115 -5.97 -20.06 -7.76
C GLU A 115 -6.12 -19.30 -9.08
N ALA A 116 -6.68 -19.93 -10.13
CA ALA A 116 -6.92 -19.25 -11.39
C ALA A 116 -7.91 -18.09 -11.25
N ILE A 117 -9.01 -18.26 -10.48
CA ILE A 117 -9.97 -17.17 -10.22
C ILE A 117 -9.29 -16.00 -9.50
N GLN A 118 -8.51 -16.28 -8.45
CA GLN A 118 -7.81 -15.27 -7.69
C GLN A 118 -6.78 -14.50 -8.52
N LEU A 119 -5.91 -15.23 -9.23
CA LEU A 119 -4.87 -14.63 -10.06
C LEU A 119 -5.44 -13.91 -11.29
N MET A 120 -6.58 -14.38 -11.82
CA MET A 120 -7.30 -13.68 -12.88
C MET A 120 -7.84 -12.33 -12.40
N GLY A 121 -8.45 -12.29 -11.22
CA GLY A 121 -8.90 -11.04 -10.60
C GLY A 121 -7.77 -10.05 -10.39
N LEU A 122 -6.63 -10.51 -9.86
CA LEU A 122 -5.42 -9.72 -9.70
C LEU A 122 -4.85 -9.25 -11.05
N SER A 123 -4.83 -10.13 -12.05
CA SER A 123 -4.36 -9.78 -13.41
C SER A 123 -5.20 -8.67 -14.03
N TYR A 124 -6.52 -8.72 -13.87
CA TYR A 124 -7.39 -7.65 -14.32
C TYR A 124 -7.09 -6.32 -13.62
N TYR A 125 -6.95 -6.34 -12.28
CA TYR A 125 -6.60 -5.13 -11.52
C TYR A 125 -5.27 -4.54 -11.96
N LEU A 126 -4.21 -5.37 -12.09
CA LEU A 126 -2.88 -4.96 -12.50
C LEU A 126 -2.83 -4.46 -13.96
N ALA A 127 -3.70 -4.98 -14.81
CA ALA A 127 -3.91 -4.48 -16.18
C ALA A 127 -4.74 -3.18 -16.25
N GLY A 128 -5.17 -2.62 -15.12
CA GLY A 128 -6.01 -1.42 -15.06
C GLY A 128 -7.49 -1.66 -15.41
N LYS A 129 -7.94 -2.91 -15.42
CA LYS A 129 -9.30 -3.34 -15.75
C LYS A 129 -10.09 -3.62 -14.47
N SER A 130 -10.35 -2.57 -13.70
CA SER A 130 -10.96 -2.68 -12.38
C SER A 130 -12.39 -3.23 -12.39
N ALA A 131 -13.17 -2.90 -13.42
CA ALA A 131 -14.54 -3.43 -13.53
C ALA A 131 -14.54 -4.95 -13.70
N GLU A 132 -13.65 -5.47 -14.53
CA GLU A 132 -13.54 -6.92 -14.80
C GLU A 132 -12.90 -7.67 -13.63
N ALA A 133 -12.13 -6.99 -12.78
CA ALA A 133 -11.52 -7.58 -11.59
C ALA A 133 -12.54 -7.89 -10.48
N ILE A 134 -13.64 -7.14 -10.42
CA ILE A 134 -14.64 -7.21 -9.33
C ILE A 134 -15.18 -8.62 -9.18
N GLY A 135 -15.77 -9.20 -10.21
CA GLY A 135 -16.44 -10.48 -10.13
C GLY A 135 -15.56 -11.64 -9.61
N PRO A 136 -14.35 -11.85 -10.17
CA PRO A 136 -13.40 -12.83 -9.63
C PRO A 136 -13.00 -12.54 -8.18
N LEU A 137 -12.74 -11.29 -7.80
CA LEU A 137 -12.33 -10.93 -6.44
C LEU A 137 -13.47 -11.07 -5.43
N GLU A 138 -14.72 -10.84 -5.82
CA GLU A 138 -15.89 -11.14 -5.00
C GLU A 138 -15.98 -12.61 -4.65
N LYS A 139 -15.78 -13.51 -5.65
CA LYS A 139 -15.74 -14.96 -5.41
C LYS A 139 -14.67 -15.32 -4.38
N VAL A 140 -13.46 -14.76 -4.48
CA VAL A 140 -12.39 -14.98 -3.50
C VAL A 140 -12.86 -14.65 -2.08
N GLN A 141 -13.62 -13.56 -1.90
CA GLN A 141 -14.13 -13.16 -0.57
C GLN A 141 -15.17 -14.14 0.01
N THR A 142 -15.78 -15.01 -0.80
CA THR A 142 -16.75 -15.98 -0.31
C THR A 142 -16.10 -17.25 0.24
N TRP A 143 -14.84 -17.55 -0.10
CA TRP A 143 -14.17 -18.80 0.28
C TRP A 143 -13.58 -18.80 1.69
N TYR A 144 -13.47 -17.64 2.32
CA TYR A 144 -12.83 -17.49 3.61
C TYR A 144 -13.84 -17.05 4.67
N ALA A 145 -13.85 -17.73 5.83
CA ALA A 145 -14.68 -17.34 6.96
C ALA A 145 -14.29 -15.95 7.51
N THR A 146 -12.99 -15.65 7.49
CA THR A 146 -12.45 -14.31 7.73
C THR A 146 -12.06 -13.66 6.42
N ALA A 147 -12.08 -12.32 6.36
CA ALA A 147 -11.73 -11.60 5.14
C ALA A 147 -10.31 -11.96 4.66
N ASN A 148 -10.17 -12.28 3.38
CA ASN A 148 -8.87 -12.24 2.73
C ASN A 148 -8.51 -10.74 2.59
N LEU A 149 -7.63 -10.25 3.47
CA LEU A 149 -7.31 -8.83 3.61
C LEU A 149 -6.85 -8.21 2.29
N ASP A 150 -6.00 -8.92 1.54
CA ASP A 150 -5.46 -8.42 0.28
C ASP A 150 -6.53 -8.34 -0.80
N ALA A 151 -7.35 -9.39 -0.93
CA ALA A 151 -8.44 -9.38 -1.89
C ALA A 151 -9.51 -8.34 -1.52
N ALA A 152 -9.84 -8.15 -0.25
CA ALA A 152 -10.77 -7.12 0.21
C ALA A 152 -10.24 -5.71 -0.07
N TYR A 153 -8.94 -5.47 0.14
CA TYR A 153 -8.30 -4.19 -0.17
C TYR A 153 -8.38 -3.89 -1.67
N ILE A 154 -7.95 -4.84 -2.52
CA ILE A 154 -7.95 -4.66 -3.98
C ILE A 154 -9.37 -4.50 -4.51
N LEU A 155 -10.31 -5.30 -4.00
CA LEU A 155 -11.73 -5.18 -4.35
C LEU A 155 -12.28 -3.80 -3.99
N GLY A 156 -11.96 -3.28 -2.80
CA GLY A 156 -12.32 -1.92 -2.39
C GLY A 156 -11.75 -0.85 -3.32
N ILE A 157 -10.49 -1.00 -3.76
CA ILE A 157 -9.88 -0.10 -4.75
C ILE A 157 -10.59 -0.20 -6.12
N CYS A 158 -10.93 -1.42 -6.58
CA CYS A 158 -11.67 -1.61 -7.83
C CYS A 158 -13.02 -0.91 -7.80
N TYR A 159 -13.77 -1.06 -6.71
CA TYR A 159 -15.04 -0.35 -6.53
C TYR A 159 -14.88 1.18 -6.48
N MET A 160 -13.81 1.69 -5.86
CA MET A 160 -13.53 3.13 -5.89
C MET A 160 -13.27 3.63 -7.30
N GLN A 161 -12.50 2.89 -8.11
CA GLN A 161 -12.17 3.25 -9.49
C GLN A 161 -13.39 3.17 -10.40
N THR A 162 -14.33 2.28 -10.13
CA THR A 162 -15.63 2.18 -10.82
C THR A 162 -16.70 3.13 -10.23
N LYS A 163 -16.34 3.93 -9.21
CA LYS A 163 -17.22 4.88 -8.52
C LYS A 163 -18.35 4.24 -7.72
N ASP A 164 -18.28 2.96 -7.43
CA ASP A 164 -19.18 2.29 -6.50
C ASP A 164 -18.64 2.40 -5.07
N TYR A 165 -18.75 3.58 -4.50
CA TYR A 165 -18.25 3.89 -3.16
C TYR A 165 -18.95 3.11 -2.03
N PRO A 166 -20.26 2.83 -2.10
CA PRO A 166 -20.92 1.98 -1.11
C PRO A 166 -20.34 0.56 -1.07
N SER A 167 -20.07 -0.06 -2.21
CA SER A 167 -19.45 -1.39 -2.28
C SER A 167 -17.98 -1.35 -1.84
N ALA A 168 -17.24 -0.28 -2.19
CA ALA A 168 -15.89 -0.05 -1.67
C ALA A 168 -15.88 -0.02 -0.13
N ARG A 169 -16.83 0.70 0.50
CA ARG A 169 -16.98 0.78 1.95
C ARG A 169 -17.25 -0.60 2.56
N LYS A 170 -18.12 -1.40 1.96
CA LYS A 170 -18.39 -2.78 2.44
C LYS A 170 -17.15 -3.65 2.37
N ALA A 171 -16.36 -3.55 1.30
CA ALA A 171 -15.10 -4.29 1.14
C ALA A 171 -14.07 -3.88 2.21
N PHE A 172 -13.88 -2.58 2.46
CA PHE A 172 -12.98 -2.10 3.51
C PHE A 172 -13.51 -2.43 4.92
N ALA A 173 -14.83 -2.36 5.15
CA ALA A 173 -15.42 -2.76 6.43
C ALA A 173 -15.12 -4.23 6.74
N LYS A 174 -15.25 -5.12 5.75
CA LYS A 174 -14.89 -6.53 5.87
C LYS A 174 -13.38 -6.72 6.13
N MET A 175 -12.52 -5.92 5.47
CA MET A 175 -11.08 -5.94 5.68
C MET A 175 -10.70 -5.62 7.14
N PHE A 176 -11.38 -4.68 7.79
CA PHE A 176 -11.10 -4.23 9.15
C PHE A 176 -11.99 -4.91 10.21
N ASP A 177 -12.81 -5.87 9.81
CA ASP A 177 -13.76 -6.58 10.67
C ASP A 177 -14.66 -5.63 11.47
N VAL A 178 -15.23 -4.63 10.79
CA VAL A 178 -16.15 -3.66 11.38
C VAL A 178 -17.49 -3.68 10.65
N PRO A 179 -18.60 -3.30 11.34
CA PRO A 179 -19.90 -3.18 10.65
C PRO A 179 -19.82 -2.17 9.50
N ALA A 180 -20.39 -2.54 8.35
CA ALA A 180 -20.32 -1.72 7.14
C ALA A 180 -20.90 -0.30 7.32
N ASP A 181 -21.91 -0.13 8.17
CA ASP A 181 -22.57 1.16 8.41
C ASP A 181 -22.06 1.90 9.67
N SER A 182 -20.93 1.44 10.24
CA SER A 182 -20.30 2.06 11.40
C SER A 182 -19.50 3.31 11.03
N ALA A 183 -19.30 4.22 12.00
CA ALA A 183 -18.40 5.36 11.85
C ALA A 183 -16.98 4.96 11.44
N ALA A 184 -16.46 3.85 12.00
CA ALA A 184 -15.15 3.31 11.66
C ALA A 184 -15.06 2.92 10.18
N SER A 185 -16.09 2.27 9.62
CA SER A 185 -16.13 1.90 8.19
C SER A 185 -16.07 3.15 7.29
N TYR A 186 -16.82 4.18 7.61
CA TYR A 186 -16.78 5.47 6.91
C TYR A 186 -15.41 6.14 7.03
N LEU A 187 -14.80 6.14 8.22
CA LEU A 187 -13.48 6.70 8.47
C LEU A 187 -12.39 6.00 7.62
N PHE A 188 -12.37 4.67 7.61
CA PHE A 188 -11.39 3.90 6.83
C PHE A 188 -11.57 4.13 5.34
N THR A 189 -12.81 4.13 4.87
CA THR A 189 -13.11 4.40 3.45
C THR A 189 -12.70 5.82 3.05
N ALA A 190 -13.00 6.83 3.87
CA ALA A 190 -12.57 8.20 3.64
C ALA A 190 -11.04 8.32 3.52
N ARG A 191 -10.29 7.61 4.37
CA ARG A 191 -8.83 7.57 4.31
C ARG A 191 -8.33 6.94 3.01
N MET A 192 -8.95 5.84 2.55
CA MET A 192 -8.59 5.21 1.29
C MET A 192 -8.90 6.10 0.10
N LEU A 193 -10.06 6.76 0.11
CA LEU A 193 -10.46 7.74 -0.91
C LEU A 193 -9.48 8.91 -1.00
N LEU A 194 -9.06 9.47 0.14
CA LEU A 194 -8.07 10.56 0.17
C LEU A 194 -6.73 10.13 -0.42
N ARG A 195 -6.26 8.92 -0.10
CA ARG A 195 -5.00 8.36 -0.64
C ARG A 195 -5.02 8.15 -2.15
N GLN A 196 -6.19 8.02 -2.75
CA GLN A 196 -6.41 7.81 -4.18
C GLN A 196 -6.87 9.09 -4.91
N ASP A 197 -6.71 10.26 -4.28
CA ASP A 197 -7.07 11.58 -4.80
C ASP A 197 -8.58 11.82 -5.03
N PHE A 198 -9.44 11.03 -4.37
CA PHE A 198 -10.90 11.23 -4.39
C PHE A 198 -11.36 12.16 -3.25
N ALA A 199 -10.71 13.31 -3.08
CA ALA A 199 -10.92 14.21 -1.95
C ALA A 199 -12.39 14.67 -1.73
N PRO A 200 -13.22 14.97 -2.74
CA PRO A 200 -14.61 15.35 -2.54
C PRO A 200 -15.43 14.25 -1.84
N ILE A 201 -15.28 13.00 -2.29
CA ILE A 201 -15.99 11.84 -1.71
C ILE A 201 -15.38 11.48 -0.34
N ALA A 202 -14.06 11.64 -0.18
CA ALA A 202 -13.40 11.46 1.12
C ALA A 202 -13.99 12.43 2.18
N GLU A 203 -14.26 13.69 1.81
CA GLU A 203 -14.89 14.66 2.71
C GLU A 203 -16.29 14.23 3.12
N GLU A 204 -17.11 13.79 2.17
CA GLU A 204 -18.47 13.31 2.45
C GLU A 204 -18.44 12.14 3.45
N TYR A 205 -17.60 11.15 3.21
CA TYR A 205 -17.46 9.98 4.07
C TYR A 205 -16.87 10.31 5.44
N ALA A 206 -15.89 11.23 5.51
CA ALA A 206 -15.35 11.67 6.79
C ALA A 206 -16.37 12.45 7.61
N LYS A 207 -17.20 13.32 7.00
CA LYS A 207 -18.31 13.99 7.65
C LYS A 207 -19.34 12.99 8.17
N LYS A 208 -19.65 11.95 7.38
CA LYS A 208 -20.58 10.90 7.84
C LYS A 208 -20.02 10.12 9.03
N ALA A 209 -18.71 9.87 9.07
CA ALA A 209 -18.06 9.26 10.23
C ALA A 209 -18.18 10.15 11.48
N VAL A 210 -17.96 11.47 11.36
CA VAL A 210 -18.15 12.44 12.46
C VAL A 210 -19.60 12.49 12.93
N GLU A 211 -20.56 12.46 12.00
CA GLU A 211 -22.00 12.47 12.32
C GLU A 211 -22.42 11.23 13.11
N LEU A 212 -21.90 10.05 12.74
CA LEU A 212 -22.20 8.78 13.40
C LEU A 212 -21.51 8.63 14.76
N ASP A 213 -20.27 9.06 14.87
CA ASP A 213 -19.52 9.05 16.13
C ASP A 213 -18.49 10.21 16.15
N PRO A 214 -18.84 11.35 16.73
CA PRO A 214 -17.95 12.50 16.81
C PRO A 214 -16.77 12.30 17.78
N LYS A 215 -16.78 11.23 18.59
CA LYS A 215 -15.69 10.88 19.51
C LYS A 215 -14.79 9.75 19.00
N LEU A 216 -15.07 9.23 17.80
CA LEU A 216 -14.23 8.20 17.20
C LEU A 216 -12.80 8.73 17.04
N PRO A 217 -11.78 8.02 17.59
CA PRO A 217 -10.39 8.47 17.49
C PRO A 217 -9.95 8.75 16.05
N ARG A 218 -9.28 9.88 15.86
CA ARG A 218 -8.75 10.35 14.57
C ARG A 218 -9.78 10.72 13.50
N VAL A 219 -11.07 10.80 13.84
CA VAL A 219 -12.10 11.19 12.87
C VAL A 219 -11.97 12.66 12.48
N HIS A 220 -11.73 13.54 13.46
CA HIS A 220 -11.48 14.95 13.23
C HIS A 220 -10.11 15.19 12.59
N MET A 221 -9.09 14.40 12.95
CA MET A 221 -7.78 14.47 12.32
C MET A 221 -7.88 14.21 10.81
N LEU A 222 -8.59 13.16 10.38
CA LEU A 222 -8.75 12.86 8.96
C LEU A 222 -9.52 13.96 8.23
N LEU A 223 -10.61 14.47 8.83
CA LEU A 223 -11.38 15.57 8.22
C LEU A 223 -10.52 16.83 8.08
N GLY A 224 -9.70 17.15 9.08
CA GLY A 224 -8.73 18.24 9.01
C GLY A 224 -7.68 18.02 7.91
N GLU A 225 -7.16 16.81 7.73
CA GLU A 225 -6.25 16.47 6.62
C GLU A 225 -6.91 16.68 5.24
N ILE A 226 -8.17 16.29 5.10
CA ILE A 226 -8.95 16.51 3.87
C ILE A 226 -9.11 18.00 3.60
N TYR A 227 -9.39 18.82 4.62
CA TYR A 227 -9.49 20.26 4.47
C TYR A 227 -8.15 20.90 4.11
N LEU A 228 -7.03 20.46 4.69
CA LEU A 228 -5.69 20.91 4.28
C LEU A 228 -5.39 20.57 2.83
N TYR A 229 -5.74 19.35 2.40
CA TYR A 229 -5.59 18.92 1.01
C TYR A 229 -6.38 19.82 0.04
N LYS A 230 -7.57 20.26 0.45
CA LYS A 230 -8.43 21.21 -0.30
C LYS A 230 -8.07 22.68 -0.07
N SER A 231 -6.95 22.97 0.59
CA SER A 231 -6.52 24.34 0.95
C SER A 231 -7.52 25.12 1.83
N ARG A 232 -8.39 24.43 2.52
CA ARG A 232 -9.36 24.99 3.47
C ARG A 232 -8.75 25.03 4.87
N VAL A 233 -7.75 25.89 5.04
CA VAL A 233 -6.88 25.89 6.23
C VAL A 233 -7.65 26.25 7.52
N PRO A 234 -8.56 27.26 7.55
CA PRO A 234 -9.32 27.57 8.78
C PRO A 234 -10.14 26.38 9.29
N GLU A 235 -10.83 25.69 8.38
CA GLU A 235 -11.65 24.53 8.74
C GLU A 235 -10.78 23.34 9.20
N ALA A 236 -9.59 23.20 8.63
CA ALA A 236 -8.65 22.17 9.08
C ALA A 236 -8.21 22.43 10.53
N ILE A 237 -7.89 23.69 10.86
CA ILE A 237 -7.51 24.09 12.23
C ILE A 237 -8.62 23.74 13.22
N GLU A 238 -9.89 24.06 12.90
CA GLU A 238 -11.03 23.74 13.75
C GLU A 238 -11.12 22.22 14.02
N GLN A 239 -10.95 21.40 12.99
CA GLN A 239 -11.02 19.97 13.15
C GLN A 239 -9.84 19.41 13.96
N PHE A 240 -8.62 19.89 13.74
CA PHE A 240 -7.47 19.46 14.55
C PHE A 240 -7.62 19.89 16.03
N GLN A 241 -8.19 21.05 16.32
CA GLN A 241 -8.48 21.46 17.68
C GLN A 241 -9.50 20.53 18.35
N LYS A 242 -10.57 20.14 17.66
CA LYS A 242 -11.54 19.15 18.15
C LYS A 242 -10.89 17.79 18.44
N GLU A 243 -9.96 17.34 17.57
CA GLU A 243 -9.24 16.11 17.83
C GLU A 243 -8.36 16.22 19.08
N LEU A 244 -7.71 17.37 19.32
CA LEU A 244 -6.89 17.60 20.52
C LEU A 244 -7.69 17.71 21.80
N GLU A 245 -8.95 18.17 21.75
CA GLU A 245 -9.87 18.13 22.89
C GLU A 245 -10.19 16.70 23.31
N LEU A 246 -10.29 15.79 22.33
CA LEU A 246 -10.54 14.36 22.56
C LEU A 246 -9.28 13.60 22.92
N ASN A 247 -8.17 13.90 22.22
CA ASN A 247 -6.92 13.16 22.27
C ASN A 247 -5.72 14.12 22.46
N PRO A 248 -5.52 14.71 23.64
CA PRO A 248 -4.47 15.73 23.88
C PRO A 248 -3.05 15.18 23.85
N GLY A 249 -2.85 13.87 23.81
CA GLY A 249 -1.56 13.19 23.70
C GLY A 249 -1.14 12.81 22.27
N GLU A 250 -1.93 13.11 21.26
CA GLU A 250 -1.65 12.66 19.87
C GLU A 250 -0.66 13.61 19.18
N ALA A 251 0.63 13.26 19.18
CA ALA A 251 1.72 14.05 18.60
C ALA A 251 1.49 14.45 17.15
N ALA A 252 0.90 13.53 16.35
CA ALA A 252 0.64 13.76 14.94
C ALA A 252 -0.35 14.91 14.69
N VAL A 253 -1.32 15.11 15.58
CA VAL A 253 -2.30 16.20 15.45
C VAL A 253 -1.65 17.56 15.69
N TYR A 254 -0.75 17.67 16.68
CA TYR A 254 0.03 18.90 16.88
C TYR A 254 0.88 19.25 15.65
N TYR A 255 1.53 18.25 15.05
CA TYR A 255 2.28 18.44 13.80
C TYR A 255 1.39 18.95 12.65
N LYS A 256 0.21 18.34 12.44
CA LYS A 256 -0.74 18.75 11.40
C LYS A 256 -1.30 20.17 11.65
N LEU A 257 -1.60 20.48 12.90
CA LEU A 257 -2.06 21.81 13.30
C LEU A 257 -0.96 22.86 13.08
N ALA A 258 0.30 22.51 13.38
CA ALA A 258 1.45 23.37 13.10
C ALA A 258 1.64 23.61 11.59
N ASP A 259 1.46 22.59 10.73
CA ASP A 259 1.48 22.77 9.27
C ASP A 259 0.38 23.75 8.83
N ALA A 260 -0.82 23.62 9.39
CA ALA A 260 -1.92 24.53 9.10
C ALA A 260 -1.60 26.00 9.49
N TYR A 261 -1.05 26.22 10.68
CA TYR A 261 -0.62 27.56 11.10
C TYR A 261 0.56 28.09 10.26
N SER A 262 1.52 27.24 9.90
CA SER A 262 2.63 27.61 9.01
C SER A 262 2.13 28.10 7.64
N ARG A 263 1.11 27.46 7.07
CA ARG A 263 0.47 27.89 5.81
C ARG A 263 -0.21 29.26 5.92
N LEU A 264 -0.70 29.63 7.11
CA LEU A 264 -1.22 30.95 7.43
C LEU A 264 -0.13 31.95 7.83
N GLN A 265 1.16 31.57 7.72
CA GLN A 265 2.31 32.36 8.13
C GLN A 265 2.31 32.74 9.63
N LYS A 266 1.58 32.00 10.46
CA LYS A 266 1.55 32.13 11.92
C LYS A 266 2.67 31.28 12.53
N TYR A 267 3.90 31.73 12.33
CA TYR A 267 5.10 30.93 12.60
C TYR A 267 5.34 30.68 14.09
N GLU A 268 4.98 31.64 14.96
CA GLU A 268 5.10 31.50 16.40
C GLU A 268 4.18 30.42 16.96
N GLU A 269 2.95 30.37 16.48
CA GLU A 269 1.99 29.31 16.83
C GLU A 269 2.44 27.95 16.30
N ALA A 270 2.93 27.91 15.07
CA ALA A 270 3.44 26.69 14.46
C ALA A 270 4.62 26.13 15.25
N GLU A 271 5.58 26.97 15.65
CA GLU A 271 6.74 26.57 16.44
C GLU A 271 6.32 25.93 17.77
N ARG A 272 5.45 26.61 18.54
CA ARG A 272 4.96 26.08 19.83
C ARG A 272 4.31 24.70 19.69
N LEU A 273 3.52 24.52 18.64
CA LEU A 273 2.86 23.26 18.37
C LEU A 273 3.87 22.17 17.93
N LEU A 274 4.90 22.52 17.17
CA LEU A 274 5.97 21.59 16.79
C LEU A 274 6.80 21.18 18.00
N GLN A 275 7.11 22.10 18.91
CA GLN A 275 7.76 21.77 20.18
C GLN A 275 6.94 20.77 20.98
N ARG A 276 5.62 20.94 21.04
CA ARG A 276 4.72 19.99 21.70
C ARG A 276 4.67 18.64 20.98
N SER A 277 4.61 18.63 19.66
CA SER A 277 4.68 17.40 18.87
C SER A 277 5.97 16.61 19.12
N ILE A 278 7.12 17.29 19.09
CA ILE A 278 8.43 16.69 19.36
C ILE A 278 8.56 16.20 20.81
N TRP A 279 7.99 16.91 21.77
CA TRP A 279 7.99 16.47 23.16
C TRP A 279 7.17 15.18 23.36
N LEU A 280 6.06 15.03 22.66
CA LEU A 280 5.22 13.83 22.71
C LEU A 280 5.83 12.66 21.93
N ASP A 281 6.44 12.93 20.77
CA ASP A 281 7.12 11.94 19.94
C ASP A 281 8.39 12.54 19.30
N ALA A 282 9.53 12.27 19.92
CA ALA A 282 10.84 12.71 19.43
C ALA A 282 11.40 11.83 18.31
N THR A 283 10.70 10.76 17.91
CA THR A 283 11.18 9.79 16.90
C THR A 283 10.67 10.08 15.49
N SER A 284 9.72 10.99 15.34
CA SER A 284 9.17 11.41 14.05
C SER A 284 10.03 12.49 13.39
N THR A 285 10.46 12.29 12.13
CA THR A 285 11.28 13.26 11.37
C THR A 285 10.49 14.47 10.89
N GLY A 286 9.19 14.30 10.59
CA GLY A 286 8.33 15.36 10.03
C GLY A 286 8.30 16.65 10.83
N PRO A 287 8.08 16.61 12.17
CA PRO A 287 8.09 17.80 13.01
C PRO A 287 9.42 18.57 12.98
N TYR A 288 10.57 17.89 12.93
CA TYR A 288 11.89 18.54 12.82
C TYR A 288 12.11 19.22 11.48
N ILE A 289 11.65 18.59 10.37
CA ILE A 289 11.71 19.19 9.03
C ILE A 289 10.85 20.46 8.98
N LEU A 290 9.62 20.39 9.47
CA LEU A 290 8.73 21.55 9.49
C LEU A 290 9.24 22.64 10.47
N MET A 291 9.83 22.25 11.61
CA MET A 291 10.49 23.19 12.54
C MET A 291 11.60 23.96 11.84
N GLY A 292 12.48 23.27 11.08
CA GLY A 292 13.52 23.89 10.28
C GLY A 292 12.96 24.94 9.32
N LYS A 293 11.91 24.57 8.58
CA LYS A 293 11.23 25.47 7.64
C LYS A 293 10.59 26.68 8.33
N VAL A 294 9.93 26.48 9.48
CA VAL A 294 9.30 27.56 10.25
C VAL A 294 10.34 28.52 10.82
N LEU A 295 11.43 28.00 11.39
CA LEU A 295 12.52 28.81 11.97
C LEU A 295 13.25 29.62 10.88
N GLU A 296 13.45 29.05 9.68
CA GLU A 296 13.98 29.79 8.53
C GLU A 296 13.08 30.98 8.17
N LYS A 297 11.75 30.79 8.09
CA LYS A 297 10.79 31.85 7.81
C LYS A 297 10.74 32.93 8.90
N LYS A 298 11.13 32.62 10.14
CA LYS A 298 11.31 33.57 11.24
C LYS A 298 12.66 34.29 11.22
N GLY A 299 13.59 33.87 10.35
CA GLY A 299 14.96 34.37 10.32
C GLY A 299 15.89 33.77 11.39
N GLU A 300 15.44 32.71 12.05
CA GLU A 300 16.20 32.02 13.11
C GLU A 300 17.02 30.87 12.49
N THR A 301 17.82 31.18 11.46
CA THR A 301 18.51 30.21 10.57
C THR A 301 19.44 29.27 11.34
N ALA A 302 20.09 29.74 12.41
CA ALA A 302 20.96 28.88 13.24
C ALA A 302 20.17 27.76 13.96
N LEU A 303 18.95 28.04 14.40
CA LEU A 303 18.04 27.02 14.99
C LEU A 303 17.47 26.14 13.93
N ALA A 304 17.14 26.66 12.75
CA ALA A 304 16.70 25.89 11.60
C ALA A 304 17.73 24.82 11.20
N VAL A 305 19.01 25.19 11.12
CA VAL A 305 20.12 24.27 10.85
C VAL A 305 20.13 23.09 11.84
N ARG A 306 19.99 23.37 13.16
CA ARG A 306 19.97 22.32 14.20
C ARG A 306 18.78 21.36 14.03
N ALA A 307 17.59 21.88 13.76
CA ALA A 307 16.39 21.07 13.55
C ALA A 307 16.54 20.17 12.32
N LEU A 308 17.06 20.70 11.21
CA LEU A 308 17.28 19.96 9.98
C LEU A 308 18.38 18.90 10.12
N GLN A 309 19.47 19.20 10.81
CA GLN A 309 20.52 18.23 11.15
C GLN A 309 19.94 17.07 12.00
N ARG A 310 19.04 17.36 12.93
CA ARG A 310 18.37 16.32 13.71
C ARG A 310 17.49 15.43 12.82
N ALA A 311 16.74 16.00 11.87
CA ALA A 311 15.95 15.24 10.91
C ALA A 311 16.83 14.33 10.04
N ILE A 312 17.97 14.83 9.55
CA ILE A 312 18.96 14.07 8.77
C ILE A 312 19.54 12.91 9.59
N ALA A 313 19.90 13.17 10.85
CA ALA A 313 20.43 12.12 11.73
C ALA A 313 19.44 10.97 11.96
N MET A 314 18.12 11.23 11.86
CA MET A 314 17.06 10.24 12.01
C MET A 314 16.77 9.51 10.69
N ASP A 315 16.79 10.20 9.56
CA ASP A 315 16.59 9.64 8.22
C ASP A 315 17.56 10.29 7.22
N PRO A 316 18.78 9.73 7.08
CA PRO A 316 19.81 10.26 6.18
C PRO A 316 19.47 10.17 4.70
N ASN A 317 18.49 9.34 4.34
CA ASN A 317 18.10 9.11 2.94
C ASN A 317 16.92 9.98 2.48
N ASN A 318 16.42 10.86 3.34
CA ASN A 318 15.35 11.79 3.00
C ASN A 318 15.94 13.03 2.31
N PRO A 319 15.64 13.31 1.03
CA PRO A 319 16.21 14.46 0.33
C PRO A 319 15.74 15.82 0.88
N MET A 320 14.53 15.89 1.47
CA MET A 320 13.91 17.14 1.87
C MET A 320 14.71 17.92 2.93
N PRO A 321 15.14 17.32 4.08
CA PRO A 321 15.91 18.06 5.07
C PRO A 321 17.29 18.47 4.56
N HIS A 322 17.94 17.70 3.68
CA HIS A 322 19.20 18.09 3.01
C HIS A 322 19.00 19.31 2.13
N HIS A 323 17.93 19.35 1.34
CA HIS A 323 17.60 20.50 0.51
C HIS A 323 17.39 21.78 1.35
N LEU A 324 16.59 21.68 2.41
CA LEU A 324 16.34 22.81 3.32
C LEU A 324 17.59 23.24 4.06
N LEU A 325 18.43 22.29 4.50
CA LEU A 325 19.72 22.61 5.17
C LEU A 325 20.67 23.31 4.23
N GLY A 326 20.73 22.91 2.96
CA GLY A 326 21.52 23.58 1.94
C GLY A 326 21.05 25.03 1.71
N GLN A 327 19.74 25.28 1.72
CA GLN A 327 19.19 26.65 1.66
C GLN A 327 19.59 27.47 2.89
N ALA A 328 19.43 26.92 4.09
CA ALA A 328 19.80 27.57 5.34
C ALA A 328 21.30 27.91 5.41
N TYR A 329 22.19 27.01 4.96
CA TYR A 329 23.62 27.27 4.86
C TYR A 329 23.96 28.43 3.89
N ARG A 330 23.25 28.49 2.75
CA ARG A 330 23.43 29.59 1.78
C ARG A 330 23.09 30.95 2.40
N GLU A 331 22.00 31.02 3.17
CA GLU A 331 21.59 32.27 3.85
C GLU A 331 22.63 32.78 4.84
N ILE A 332 23.35 31.89 5.53
CA ILE A 332 24.39 32.26 6.49
C ILE A 332 25.81 32.32 5.89
N GLY A 333 25.92 32.25 4.55
CA GLY A 333 27.19 32.38 3.84
C GLY A 333 28.09 31.13 3.85
N ARG A 334 27.59 29.97 4.29
CA ARG A 334 28.33 28.70 4.32
C ARG A 334 28.20 28.00 2.96
N THR A 335 28.79 28.58 1.92
CA THR A 335 28.57 28.19 0.52
C THR A 335 28.99 26.76 0.21
N GLU A 336 30.15 26.32 0.72
CA GLU A 336 30.64 24.95 0.45
C GLU A 336 29.75 23.87 1.05
N GLU A 337 29.23 24.10 2.27
CA GLU A 337 28.32 23.17 2.92
C GLU A 337 26.95 23.20 2.25
N ALA A 338 26.50 24.38 1.81
CA ALA A 338 25.26 24.50 1.05
C ALA A 338 25.30 23.68 -0.24
N GLU A 339 26.39 23.77 -1.01
CA GLU A 339 26.56 23.00 -2.26
C GLU A 339 26.58 21.48 -2.02
N ARG A 340 27.26 21.05 -0.95
CA ARG A 340 27.29 19.62 -0.57
C ARG A 340 25.90 19.07 -0.26
N GLU A 341 25.15 19.79 0.58
CA GLU A 341 23.82 19.35 1.00
C GLU A 341 22.82 19.38 -0.17
N LEU A 342 22.86 20.41 -1.02
CA LEU A 342 21.97 20.49 -2.21
C LEU A 342 22.29 19.38 -3.22
N LYS A 343 23.58 19.08 -3.46
CA LYS A 343 23.98 17.99 -4.34
C LYS A 343 23.54 16.64 -3.80
N LEU A 344 23.68 16.42 -2.49
CA LEU A 344 23.22 15.19 -1.86
C LEU A 344 21.70 15.04 -1.95
N ALA A 345 20.95 16.13 -1.72
CA ALA A 345 19.49 16.13 -1.88
C ALA A 345 19.07 15.74 -3.29
N GLU A 346 19.74 16.28 -4.33
CA GLU A 346 19.49 15.92 -5.72
C GLU A 346 19.76 14.44 -6.01
N GLN A 347 20.89 13.92 -5.54
CA GLN A 347 21.25 12.51 -5.71
C GLN A 347 20.24 11.57 -5.04
N LEU A 348 19.81 11.89 -3.81
CA LEU A 348 18.82 11.12 -3.09
C LEU A 348 17.45 11.17 -3.79
N GLN A 349 17.05 12.32 -4.34
CA GLN A 349 15.81 12.46 -5.10
C GLN A 349 15.83 11.59 -6.37
N ILE A 350 16.91 11.66 -7.16
CA ILE A 350 17.09 10.82 -8.35
C ILE A 350 17.02 9.33 -7.98
N HIS A 351 17.67 8.95 -6.87
CA HIS A 351 17.64 7.56 -6.42
C HIS A 351 16.23 7.11 -5.97
N GLN A 352 15.45 8.00 -5.36
CA GLN A 352 14.06 7.72 -4.99
C GLN A 352 13.15 7.60 -6.22
N ASP A 353 13.36 8.45 -7.23
CA ASP A 353 12.57 8.45 -8.47
C ASP A 353 12.93 7.28 -9.39
N ALA A 354 14.16 6.77 -9.31
CA ALA A 354 14.65 5.61 -10.07
C ALA A 354 14.26 4.26 -9.46
N LYS A 355 13.78 4.21 -8.21
CA LYS A 355 13.24 2.98 -7.62
C LYS A 355 11.92 2.65 -8.27
N PRO A 356 11.76 1.47 -8.91
CA PRO A 356 10.59 1.07 -9.67
C PRO A 356 9.32 0.96 -8.83
#